data_a9c3ffb258791b9274c7953d44cab88c
#
_entry.id   a9c3ffb258791b9274c7953d44cab88c
#
_cell.length_a   1.000
_cell.length_b   1.000
_cell.length_c   1.000
_cell.angle_alpha   90.00
_cell.angle_beta   90.00
_cell.angle_gamma   90.00
#
_symmetry.space_group_name_H-M   'P 1'
#
loop_
_entity.id
_entity.type
_entity.pdbx_description
1 polymer ?
#
loop_
_entity_poly.entity_id
_entity_poly.type
_entity_poly.pdbx_seq_one_letter_code
_entity_poly.pdbx_strand_id
1 'polypeptide(L)'
;MPMKKVRLPLLAKIIIAIVVGVIVGQFAPPVVMRVMNTFSGLFDQLLRFMIPLIIVGLVTPAIADVGDRAGRMLVLTVALAYFFTVCSGLFAYGFSTTLFPQFIHTENLKELEVESLVFQPFFTVQIPPLMEVMTALVLAFLMGLGIAVIKSPVLQKAFQELQAIVVMAIEKVIIPLLPIYIFGLFLDMSAAGKVAPVLEAFIAIVAIIFVMTLVLLLIQFAVA
;
A
#
# COMPACT_ATOMS: atom_id res chain seq x y z
N MET A 1 -7.39 11.63 39.37
CA MET A 1 -7.87 12.03 38.03
C MET A 1 -7.13 11.15 37.02
N PRO A 2 -7.76 10.23 36.29
CA PRO A 2 -7.08 9.46 35.27
C PRO A 2 -6.84 10.39 34.07
N MET A 3 -5.58 10.60 33.73
CA MET A 3 -5.18 11.32 32.52
C MET A 3 -5.79 10.61 31.31
N LYS A 4 -6.69 11.30 30.63
CA LYS A 4 -7.28 10.86 29.36
C LYS A 4 -6.13 10.69 28.37
N LYS A 5 -5.71 9.45 28.07
CA LYS A 5 -4.74 9.16 27.00
C LYS A 5 -5.34 9.69 25.72
N VAL A 6 -4.88 10.84 25.26
CA VAL A 6 -5.18 11.38 23.94
C VAL A 6 -4.60 10.38 22.94
N ARG A 7 -5.46 9.50 22.41
CA ARG A 7 -5.07 8.59 21.34
C ARG A 7 -4.94 9.45 20.07
N LEU A 8 -3.72 9.88 19.79
CA LEU A 8 -3.41 10.55 18.53
C LEU A 8 -3.89 9.67 17.37
N PRO A 9 -4.64 10.22 16.39
CA PRO A 9 -5.04 9.48 15.20
C PRO A 9 -3.78 9.01 14.45
N LEU A 10 -3.86 7.89 13.73
CA LEU A 10 -2.73 7.31 12.99
C LEU A 10 -2.05 8.34 12.09
N LEU A 11 -2.85 9.16 11.41
CA LEU A 11 -2.35 10.23 10.53
C LEU A 11 -1.43 11.21 11.28
N ALA A 12 -1.81 11.63 12.48
CA ALA A 12 -0.98 12.54 13.28
C ALA A 12 0.36 11.89 13.68
N LYS A 13 0.35 10.59 14.02
CA LYS A 13 1.58 9.85 14.33
C LYS A 13 2.50 9.77 13.11
N ILE A 14 1.95 9.54 11.92
CA ILE A 14 2.71 9.50 10.67
C ILE A 14 3.33 10.86 10.36
N ILE A 15 2.56 11.95 10.46
CA ILE A 15 3.07 13.31 10.23
C ILE A 15 4.22 13.63 11.21
N ILE A 16 4.04 13.31 12.48
CA ILE A 16 5.09 13.49 13.50
C ILE A 16 6.33 12.65 13.13
N ALA A 17 6.15 11.41 12.73
CA ALA A 17 7.24 10.52 12.33
C ALA A 17 8.03 11.09 11.13
N ILE A 18 7.34 11.65 10.14
CA ILE A 18 7.96 12.30 8.98
C ILE A 18 8.80 13.52 9.44
N VAL A 19 8.18 14.46 10.17
CA VAL A 19 8.85 15.68 10.60
C VAL A 19 10.07 15.38 11.47
N VAL A 20 9.90 14.47 12.43
CA VAL A 20 11.00 14.06 13.32
C VAL A 20 12.08 13.30 12.54
N GLY A 21 11.71 12.44 11.61
CA GLY A 21 12.64 11.71 10.73
C GLY A 21 13.51 12.65 9.90
N VAL A 22 12.89 13.68 9.30
CA VAL A 22 13.61 14.70 8.51
C VAL A 22 14.58 15.51 9.38
N ILE A 23 14.16 15.95 10.56
CA ILE A 23 15.02 16.76 11.45
C ILE A 23 16.16 15.91 11.99
N VAL A 24 15.87 14.74 12.53
CA VAL A 24 16.88 13.86 13.15
C VAL A 24 17.85 13.33 12.10
N GLY A 25 17.38 13.04 10.88
CA GLY A 25 18.23 12.50 9.81
C GLY A 25 19.38 13.41 9.39
N GLN A 26 19.27 14.74 9.61
CA GLN A 26 20.35 15.68 9.33
C GLN A 26 21.53 15.56 10.33
N PHE A 27 21.28 15.07 11.54
CA PHE A 27 22.25 15.05 12.63
C PHE A 27 22.51 13.64 13.19
N ALA A 28 21.78 12.65 12.70
CA ALA A 28 21.85 11.30 13.25
C ALA A 28 23.21 10.63 12.98
N PRO A 29 23.83 9.99 13.99
CA PRO A 29 25.06 9.26 13.80
C PRO A 29 24.83 8.00 12.94
N PRO A 30 25.87 7.51 12.22
CA PRO A 30 25.77 6.35 11.31
C PRO A 30 25.19 5.09 11.98
N VAL A 31 25.44 4.89 13.26
CA VAL A 31 24.93 3.73 14.01
C VAL A 31 23.40 3.75 14.10
N VAL A 32 22.81 4.93 14.40
CA VAL A 32 21.34 5.08 14.49
C VAL A 32 20.71 4.81 13.13
N MET A 33 21.31 5.30 12.05
CA MET A 33 20.85 5.06 10.69
C MET A 33 20.85 3.57 10.33
N ARG A 34 21.95 2.88 10.62
CA ARG A 34 22.06 1.44 10.37
C ARG A 34 21.03 0.63 11.17
N VAL A 35 20.75 1.01 12.43
CA VAL A 35 19.69 0.38 13.23
C VAL A 35 18.32 0.58 12.59
N MET A 36 18.01 1.83 12.18
CA MET A 36 16.73 2.13 11.54
C MET A 36 16.57 1.44 10.19
N ASN A 37 17.63 1.42 9.37
CA ASN A 37 17.62 0.72 8.09
C ASN A 37 17.46 -0.79 8.26
N THR A 38 18.05 -1.38 9.31
CA THR A 38 17.83 -2.79 9.66
C THR A 38 16.37 -3.04 10.04
N PHE A 39 15.79 -2.18 10.88
CA PHE A 39 14.38 -2.27 11.26
C PHE A 39 13.45 -2.10 10.06
N SER A 40 13.69 -1.08 9.23
CA SER A 40 12.89 -0.80 8.02
C SER A 40 12.94 -1.95 7.03
N GLY A 41 14.12 -2.56 6.84
CA GLY A 41 14.27 -3.75 6.00
C GLY A 41 13.49 -4.96 6.51
N LEU A 42 13.54 -5.22 7.82
CA LEU A 42 12.75 -6.30 8.44
C LEU A 42 11.24 -6.05 8.32
N PHE A 43 10.83 -4.81 8.51
CA PHE A 43 9.41 -4.44 8.39
C PHE A 43 8.91 -4.54 6.95
N ASP A 44 9.73 -4.14 5.96
CA ASP A 44 9.41 -4.31 4.54
C ASP A 44 9.23 -5.80 4.18
N GLN A 45 10.10 -6.66 4.66
CA GLN A 45 9.98 -8.12 4.46
C GLN A 45 8.69 -8.67 5.12
N LEU A 46 8.34 -8.19 6.30
CA LEU A 46 7.09 -8.54 6.96
C LEU A 46 5.88 -8.09 6.14
N LEU A 47 5.90 -6.87 5.60
CA LEU A 47 4.83 -6.37 4.73
C LEU A 47 4.69 -7.23 3.46
N ARG A 48 5.80 -7.54 2.78
CA ARG A 48 5.82 -8.40 1.59
C ARG A 48 5.24 -9.78 1.86
N PHE A 49 5.55 -10.35 3.02
CA PHE A 49 4.98 -11.62 3.45
C PHE A 49 3.48 -11.52 3.73
N MET A 50 3.04 -10.43 4.36
CA MET A 50 1.64 -10.24 4.77
C MET A 50 0.70 -9.92 3.60
N ILE A 51 1.18 -9.25 2.53
CA ILE A 51 0.33 -8.82 1.41
C ILE A 51 -0.48 -9.97 0.79
N PRO A 52 0.09 -11.12 0.40
CA PRO A 52 -0.68 -12.23 -0.15
C PRO A 52 -1.69 -12.81 0.85
N LEU A 53 -1.32 -12.87 2.13
CA LEU A 53 -2.23 -13.34 3.19
C LEU A 53 -3.42 -12.39 3.38
N ILE A 54 -3.19 -11.08 3.30
CA ILE A 54 -4.22 -10.05 3.33
C ILE A 54 -5.19 -10.25 2.16
N ILE A 55 -4.66 -10.44 0.95
CA ILE A 55 -5.47 -10.64 -0.25
C ILE A 55 -6.35 -11.89 -0.08
N VAL A 56 -5.76 -13.04 0.23
CA VAL A 56 -6.52 -14.28 0.38
C VAL A 56 -7.51 -14.20 1.54
N GLY A 57 -7.09 -13.66 2.68
CA GLY A 57 -7.92 -13.59 3.89
C GLY A 57 -9.10 -12.62 3.79
N LEU A 58 -8.98 -11.54 3.01
CA LEU A 58 -10.04 -10.52 2.88
C LEU A 58 -10.90 -10.75 1.63
N VAL A 59 -10.28 -11.08 0.49
CA VAL A 59 -11.00 -11.17 -0.78
C VAL A 59 -11.81 -12.47 -0.88
N THR A 60 -11.28 -13.60 -0.38
CA THR A 60 -12.00 -14.88 -0.45
C THR A 60 -13.37 -14.84 0.26
N PRO A 61 -13.47 -14.44 1.55
CA PRO A 61 -14.77 -14.39 2.19
C PRO A 61 -15.66 -13.32 1.59
N ALA A 62 -15.12 -12.18 1.14
CA ALA A 62 -15.91 -11.14 0.49
C ALA A 62 -16.61 -11.65 -0.78
N ILE A 63 -15.90 -12.44 -1.61
CA ILE A 63 -16.50 -13.07 -2.80
C ILE A 63 -17.50 -14.14 -2.40
N ALA A 64 -17.17 -14.98 -1.39
CA ALA A 64 -18.07 -16.04 -0.91
C ALA A 64 -19.39 -15.48 -0.35
N ASP A 65 -19.35 -14.35 0.36
CA ASP A 65 -20.52 -13.71 0.96
C ASP A 65 -21.47 -13.08 -0.08
N VAL A 66 -20.97 -12.73 -1.27
CA VAL A 66 -21.81 -12.24 -2.37
C VAL A 66 -22.78 -13.33 -2.87
N GLY A 67 -22.46 -14.62 -2.72
CA GLY A 67 -23.37 -15.77 -2.81
C GLY A 67 -24.16 -15.94 -4.09
N ASP A 68 -25.21 -16.77 -4.03
CA ASP A 68 -26.08 -17.20 -5.15
C ASP A 68 -26.81 -16.10 -5.92
N ARG A 69 -27.04 -14.95 -5.30
CA ARG A 69 -27.70 -13.82 -5.99
C ARG A 69 -26.75 -13.14 -6.99
N ALA A 70 -25.50 -13.51 -6.98
CA ALA A 70 -24.44 -12.85 -7.68
C ALA A 70 -24.12 -13.42 -9.07
N GLY A 71 -24.58 -14.62 -9.43
CA GLY A 71 -24.10 -15.26 -10.65
C GLY A 71 -24.13 -14.33 -11.87
N ARG A 72 -25.30 -13.84 -12.25
CA ARG A 72 -25.45 -12.94 -13.41
C ARG A 72 -25.04 -11.50 -13.07
N MET A 73 -25.40 -11.00 -11.89
CA MET A 73 -24.99 -9.66 -11.45
C MET A 73 -23.48 -9.58 -11.18
N LEU A 74 -22.88 -10.64 -10.62
CA LEU A 74 -21.43 -10.70 -10.41
C LEU A 74 -20.69 -10.62 -11.75
N VAL A 75 -21.07 -11.43 -12.74
CA VAL A 75 -20.45 -11.40 -14.06
C VAL A 75 -20.58 -10.02 -14.70
N LEU A 76 -21.75 -9.40 -14.64
CA LEU A 76 -21.96 -8.06 -15.18
C LEU A 76 -21.14 -7.01 -14.42
N THR A 77 -21.12 -7.06 -13.09
CA THR A 77 -20.35 -6.14 -12.26
C THR A 77 -18.86 -6.29 -12.50
N VAL A 78 -18.35 -7.52 -12.57
CA VAL A 78 -16.94 -7.79 -12.87
C VAL A 78 -16.59 -7.32 -14.28
N ALA A 79 -17.42 -7.60 -15.26
CA ALA A 79 -17.21 -7.14 -16.65
C ALA A 79 -17.18 -5.62 -16.74
N LEU A 80 -18.13 -4.93 -16.09
CA LEU A 80 -18.16 -3.46 -16.01
C LEU A 80 -16.94 -2.91 -15.26
N ALA A 81 -16.58 -3.48 -14.11
CA ALA A 81 -15.41 -3.07 -13.34
C ALA A 81 -14.13 -3.21 -14.17
N TYR A 82 -13.98 -4.36 -14.89
CA TYR A 82 -12.83 -4.57 -15.75
C TYR A 82 -12.80 -3.58 -16.93
N PHE A 83 -13.94 -3.36 -17.57
CA PHE A 83 -14.07 -2.37 -18.65
C PHE A 83 -13.68 -0.97 -18.18
N PHE A 84 -14.24 -0.51 -17.06
CA PHE A 84 -13.90 0.79 -16.50
C PHE A 84 -12.43 0.88 -16.03
N THR A 85 -11.86 -0.20 -15.52
CA THR A 85 -10.45 -0.24 -15.14
C THR A 85 -9.54 -0.08 -16.36
N VAL A 86 -9.84 -0.79 -17.46
CA VAL A 86 -9.09 -0.66 -18.73
C VAL A 86 -9.23 0.74 -19.30
N CYS A 87 -10.44 1.28 -19.35
CA CYS A 87 -10.68 2.64 -19.84
C CYS A 87 -9.95 3.69 -18.96
N SER A 88 -10.01 3.55 -17.65
CA SER A 88 -9.29 4.43 -16.71
C SER A 88 -7.78 4.32 -16.87
N GLY A 89 -7.27 3.10 -17.07
CA GLY A 89 -5.84 2.86 -17.32
C GLY A 89 -5.35 3.49 -18.61
N LEU A 90 -6.11 3.35 -19.70
CA LEU A 90 -5.80 3.99 -20.99
C LEU A 90 -5.87 5.52 -20.89
N PHE A 91 -6.87 6.04 -20.20
CA PHE A 91 -6.99 7.47 -19.94
C PHE A 91 -5.81 7.98 -19.12
N ALA A 92 -5.46 7.29 -18.02
CA ALA A 92 -4.33 7.64 -17.18
C ALA A 92 -3.01 7.58 -17.94
N TYR A 93 -2.82 6.59 -18.82
CA TYR A 93 -1.65 6.47 -19.68
C TYR A 93 -1.54 7.66 -20.64
N GLY A 94 -2.62 7.97 -21.39
CA GLY A 94 -2.63 9.11 -22.32
C GLY A 94 -2.41 10.45 -21.60
N PHE A 95 -3.02 10.63 -20.44
CA PHE A 95 -2.86 11.83 -19.63
C PHE A 95 -1.43 11.97 -19.08
N SER A 96 -0.86 10.86 -18.59
CA SER A 96 0.49 10.85 -18.03
C SER A 96 1.55 11.10 -19.10
N THR A 97 1.43 10.50 -20.28
CA THR A 97 2.39 10.69 -21.38
C THR A 97 2.42 12.13 -21.91
N THR A 98 1.31 12.86 -21.75
CA THR A 98 1.22 14.26 -22.20
C THR A 98 1.63 15.26 -21.11
N LEU A 99 1.30 15.01 -19.85
CA LEU A 99 1.55 15.95 -18.75
C LEU A 99 2.86 15.72 -18.01
N PHE A 100 3.26 14.48 -17.73
CA PHE A 100 4.48 14.22 -16.95
C PHE A 100 5.74 14.85 -17.55
N PRO A 101 6.00 14.83 -18.88
CA PRO A 101 7.19 15.48 -19.43
C PRO A 101 7.23 16.99 -19.22
N GLN A 102 6.07 17.62 -18.97
CA GLN A 102 5.99 19.07 -18.76
C GLN A 102 6.25 19.49 -17.31
N PHE A 103 5.95 18.59 -16.35
CA PHE A 103 6.03 18.89 -14.92
C PHE A 103 7.16 18.13 -14.19
N ILE A 104 7.63 17.03 -14.76
CA ILE A 104 8.65 16.19 -14.14
C ILE A 104 9.86 16.13 -15.09
N HIS A 105 10.92 16.80 -14.70
CA HIS A 105 12.19 16.74 -15.42
C HIS A 105 12.85 15.39 -15.08
N THR A 106 13.00 14.54 -16.08
CA THR A 106 13.52 13.17 -15.95
C THR A 106 14.95 13.11 -15.41
N GLU A 107 15.70 14.20 -15.48
CA GLU A 107 17.04 14.29 -14.92
C GLU A 107 17.02 14.22 -13.39
N ASN A 108 16.01 14.81 -12.76
CA ASN A 108 15.84 14.76 -11.30
C ASN A 108 15.38 13.38 -10.80
N LEU A 109 14.75 12.56 -11.66
CA LEU A 109 14.29 11.22 -11.29
C LEU A 109 15.42 10.18 -11.23
N LYS A 110 16.49 10.34 -12.03
CA LYS A 110 17.66 9.48 -11.98
C LYS A 110 18.44 9.62 -10.67
N GLU A 111 18.36 10.81 -10.04
CA GLU A 111 18.90 11.01 -8.68
C GLU A 111 18.00 10.45 -7.58
N LEU A 112 16.75 10.16 -7.92
CA LEU A 112 15.75 9.57 -7.01
C LEU A 112 15.79 8.03 -6.98
N GLU A 113 16.78 7.38 -7.60
CA GLU A 113 16.99 5.95 -7.39
C GLU A 113 17.20 5.70 -5.89
N VAL A 114 16.07 5.42 -5.24
CA VAL A 114 15.93 5.23 -3.79
C VAL A 114 16.57 3.90 -3.33
N GLU A 115 17.12 3.13 -4.27
CA GLU A 115 17.61 1.78 -3.98
C GLU A 115 18.95 1.72 -3.22
N SER A 116 19.71 2.80 -3.14
CA SER A 116 20.92 2.79 -2.33
C SER A 116 20.66 3.47 -0.98
N LEU A 117 20.39 2.69 0.04
CA LEU A 117 20.48 3.15 1.43
C LEU A 117 21.85 3.80 1.65
N VAL A 118 21.88 5.02 2.16
CA VAL A 118 23.14 5.71 2.48
C VAL A 118 24.00 4.91 3.45
N PHE A 119 23.32 4.22 4.36
CA PHE A 119 23.97 3.35 5.35
C PHE A 119 23.42 1.93 5.25
N GLN A 120 24.25 0.97 4.92
CA GLN A 120 23.90 -0.44 4.87
C GLN A 120 23.37 -0.93 6.22
N PRO A 121 22.28 -1.73 6.24
CA PRO A 121 21.77 -2.35 7.46
C PRO A 121 22.83 -3.26 8.10
N PHE A 122 22.72 -3.53 9.39
CA PHE A 122 23.64 -4.46 10.07
C PHE A 122 23.49 -5.89 9.55
N PHE A 123 22.29 -6.29 9.24
CA PHE A 123 21.96 -7.58 8.64
C PHE A 123 20.66 -7.47 7.85
N THR A 124 20.50 -8.35 6.88
CA THR A 124 19.26 -8.51 6.10
C THR A 124 18.72 -9.90 6.32
N VAL A 125 17.41 -9.97 6.60
CA VAL A 125 16.69 -11.25 6.65
C VAL A 125 15.78 -11.29 5.42
N GLN A 126 15.89 -12.36 4.64
CA GLN A 126 15.00 -12.57 3.49
C GLN A 126 13.83 -13.44 3.93
N ILE A 127 12.65 -12.85 3.97
CA ILE A 127 11.39 -13.57 4.20
C ILE A 127 10.65 -13.58 2.86
N PRO A 128 10.75 -14.67 2.08
CA PRO A 128 10.04 -14.73 0.82
C PRO A 128 8.52 -14.65 1.05
N PRO A 129 7.76 -13.93 0.22
CA PRO A 129 6.32 -13.95 0.29
C PRO A 129 5.80 -15.37 0.08
N LEU A 130 4.69 -15.72 0.74
CA LEU A 130 4.08 -17.05 0.62
C LEU A 130 3.70 -17.37 -0.84
N MET A 131 3.28 -16.35 -1.58
CA MET A 131 2.98 -16.39 -3.02
C MET A 131 3.03 -14.98 -3.59
N GLU A 132 3.08 -14.87 -4.92
CA GLU A 132 2.98 -13.57 -5.59
C GLU A 132 1.56 -12.99 -5.49
N VAL A 133 1.44 -11.67 -5.61
CA VAL A 133 0.18 -10.93 -5.49
C VAL A 133 -0.86 -11.43 -6.51
N MET A 134 -0.46 -11.67 -7.76
CA MET A 134 -1.37 -12.19 -8.79
C MET A 134 -1.86 -13.60 -8.47
N THR A 135 -0.96 -14.46 -7.97
CA THR A 135 -1.32 -15.81 -7.52
C THR A 135 -2.31 -15.76 -6.36
N ALA A 136 -2.10 -14.86 -5.40
CA ALA A 136 -3.00 -14.67 -4.27
C ALA A 136 -4.40 -14.20 -4.72
N LEU A 137 -4.47 -13.28 -5.70
CA LEU A 137 -5.73 -12.83 -6.27
C LEU A 137 -6.47 -13.97 -6.98
N VAL A 138 -5.79 -14.71 -7.85
CA VAL A 138 -6.40 -15.86 -8.57
C VAL A 138 -6.89 -16.91 -7.58
N LEU A 139 -6.08 -17.22 -6.56
CA LEU A 139 -6.47 -18.16 -5.49
C LEU A 139 -7.70 -17.65 -4.73
N ALA A 140 -7.72 -16.37 -4.34
CA ALA A 140 -8.83 -15.78 -3.63
C ALA A 140 -10.14 -15.81 -4.42
N PHE A 141 -10.08 -15.53 -5.73
CA PHE A 141 -11.23 -15.64 -6.63
C PHE A 141 -11.69 -17.10 -6.77
N LEU A 142 -10.77 -18.02 -7.02
CA LEU A 142 -11.10 -19.44 -7.17
C LEU A 142 -11.78 -20.00 -5.91
N MET A 143 -11.18 -19.73 -4.75
CA MET A 143 -11.72 -20.19 -3.47
C MET A 143 -13.04 -19.49 -3.12
N GLY A 144 -13.14 -18.19 -3.31
CA GLY A 144 -14.36 -17.43 -3.04
C GLY A 144 -15.55 -17.89 -3.89
N LEU A 145 -15.34 -18.05 -5.20
CA LEU A 145 -16.36 -18.60 -6.10
C LEU A 145 -16.69 -20.07 -5.78
N GLY A 146 -15.66 -20.88 -5.50
CA GLY A 146 -15.85 -22.27 -5.09
C GLY A 146 -16.73 -22.41 -3.84
N ILE A 147 -16.47 -21.60 -2.82
CA ILE A 147 -17.26 -21.57 -1.58
C ILE A 147 -18.72 -21.14 -1.87
N ALA A 148 -18.90 -20.11 -2.71
CA ALA A 148 -20.21 -19.61 -3.09
C ALA A 148 -21.05 -20.68 -3.81
N VAL A 149 -20.42 -21.47 -4.73
CA VAL A 149 -21.09 -22.53 -5.52
C VAL A 149 -21.38 -23.76 -4.67
N ILE A 150 -20.38 -24.25 -3.91
CA ILE A 150 -20.51 -25.47 -3.08
C ILE A 150 -21.37 -25.21 -1.84
N LYS A 151 -21.51 -23.94 -1.42
CA LYS A 151 -22.24 -23.54 -0.22
C LYS A 151 -21.72 -24.21 1.05
N SER A 152 -20.39 -24.34 1.13
CA SER A 152 -19.74 -25.00 2.25
C SER A 152 -19.62 -24.06 3.46
N PRO A 153 -20.41 -24.26 4.54
CA PRO A 153 -20.34 -23.42 5.72
C PRO A 153 -19.01 -23.58 6.47
N VAL A 154 -18.35 -24.73 6.34
CA VAL A 154 -17.08 -25.03 6.99
C VAL A 154 -15.95 -24.20 6.36
N LEU A 155 -15.86 -24.21 5.02
CA LEU A 155 -14.85 -23.41 4.31
C LEU A 155 -15.09 -21.92 4.49
N GLN A 156 -16.34 -21.46 4.37
CA GLN A 156 -16.69 -20.06 4.58
C GLN A 156 -16.25 -19.59 5.98
N LYS A 157 -16.57 -20.35 7.01
CA LYS A 157 -16.18 -20.05 8.39
C LYS A 157 -14.65 -20.04 8.55
N ALA A 158 -13.94 -21.01 7.96
CA ALA A 158 -12.48 -21.07 8.02
C ALA A 158 -11.82 -19.82 7.41
N PHE A 159 -12.32 -19.33 6.26
CA PHE A 159 -11.81 -18.10 5.66
C PHE A 159 -12.21 -16.83 6.43
N GLN A 160 -13.37 -16.81 7.07
CA GLN A 160 -13.74 -15.71 7.98
C GLN A 160 -12.85 -15.66 9.22
N GLU A 161 -12.48 -16.82 9.78
CA GLU A 161 -11.51 -16.91 10.89
C GLU A 161 -10.11 -16.48 10.44
N LEU A 162 -9.68 -16.89 9.23
CA LEU A 162 -8.43 -16.40 8.63
C LEU A 162 -8.45 -14.87 8.46
N GLN A 163 -9.55 -14.31 7.98
CA GLN A 163 -9.75 -12.87 7.89
C GLN A 163 -9.56 -12.19 9.25
N ALA A 164 -10.17 -12.73 10.30
CA ALA A 164 -10.05 -12.18 11.65
C ALA A 164 -8.59 -12.20 12.14
N ILE A 165 -7.85 -13.27 11.87
CA ILE A 165 -6.42 -13.37 12.21
C ILE A 165 -5.60 -12.33 11.46
N VAL A 166 -5.82 -12.18 10.15
CA VAL A 166 -5.11 -11.22 9.31
C VAL A 166 -5.40 -9.79 9.75
N VAL A 167 -6.67 -9.44 10.00
CA VAL A 167 -7.07 -8.11 10.50
C VAL A 167 -6.41 -7.83 11.85
N MET A 168 -6.40 -8.82 12.75
CA MET A 168 -5.72 -8.69 14.05
C MET A 168 -4.22 -8.44 13.89
N ALA A 169 -3.55 -9.12 12.95
CA ALA A 169 -2.13 -8.90 12.66
C ALA A 169 -1.89 -7.48 12.12
N ILE A 170 -2.74 -6.99 11.22
CA ILE A 170 -2.67 -5.61 10.72
C ILE A 170 -2.82 -4.62 11.88
N GLU A 171 -3.85 -4.76 12.68
CA GLU A 171 -4.16 -3.81 13.75
C GLU A 171 -3.15 -3.80 14.89
N LYS A 172 -2.64 -4.98 15.27
CA LYS A 172 -1.76 -5.12 16.44
C LYS A 172 -0.27 -5.05 16.10
N VAL A 173 0.13 -5.35 14.87
CA VAL A 173 1.54 -5.40 14.47
C VAL A 173 1.84 -4.33 13.43
N ILE A 174 1.17 -4.34 12.28
CA ILE A 174 1.51 -3.44 11.18
C ILE A 174 1.23 -1.98 11.54
N ILE A 175 0.00 -1.67 11.97
CA ILE A 175 -0.40 -0.29 12.25
C ILE A 175 0.46 0.38 13.35
N PRO A 176 0.80 -0.28 14.47
CA PRO A 176 1.66 0.34 15.47
C PRO A 176 3.12 0.54 15.04
N LEU A 177 3.65 -0.35 14.20
CA LEU A 177 5.03 -0.27 13.71
C LEU A 177 5.20 0.68 12.53
N LEU A 178 4.12 0.98 11.79
CA LEU A 178 4.13 1.82 10.61
C LEU A 178 4.74 3.22 10.85
N PRO A 179 4.43 3.97 11.93
CA PRO A 179 5.07 5.25 12.17
C PRO A 179 6.60 5.16 12.38
N ILE A 180 7.08 4.07 13.00
CA ILE A 180 8.51 3.84 13.20
C ILE A 180 9.19 3.54 11.86
N TYR A 181 8.55 2.75 11.01
CA TYR A 181 9.02 2.45 9.66
C TYR A 181 9.12 3.73 8.81
N ILE A 182 8.06 4.55 8.80
CA ILE A 182 8.05 5.83 8.09
C ILE A 182 9.14 6.78 8.62
N PHE A 183 9.32 6.84 9.94
CA PHE A 183 10.40 7.59 10.54
C PHE A 183 11.78 7.15 10.00
N GLY A 184 12.04 5.83 9.93
CA GLY A 184 13.29 5.27 9.39
C GLY A 184 13.52 5.64 7.93
N LEU A 185 12.48 5.58 7.07
CA LEU A 185 12.56 5.98 5.68
C LEU A 185 12.94 7.46 5.52
N PHE A 186 12.24 8.36 6.22
CA PHE A 186 12.52 9.79 6.13
C PHE A 186 13.85 10.18 6.77
N LEU A 187 14.30 9.42 7.75
CA LEU A 187 15.62 9.59 8.36
C LEU A 187 16.72 9.28 7.34
N ASP A 188 16.64 8.17 6.59
CA ASP A 188 17.61 7.80 5.56
C ASP A 188 17.58 8.78 4.39
N MET A 189 16.38 9.16 3.92
CA MET A 189 16.20 10.17 2.87
C MET A 189 16.78 11.53 3.25
N SER A 190 16.63 11.93 4.52
CA SER A 190 17.17 13.20 5.02
C SER A 190 18.70 13.19 5.06
N ALA A 191 19.28 12.08 5.47
CA ALA A 191 20.73 11.89 5.44
C ALA A 191 21.31 11.92 4.02
N ALA A 192 20.53 11.41 3.05
CA ALA A 192 20.87 11.45 1.63
C ALA A 192 20.72 12.85 0.99
N GLY A 193 20.16 13.84 1.72
CA GLY A 193 19.81 15.15 1.14
C GLY A 193 18.67 15.09 0.09
N LYS A 194 17.95 13.96 0.01
CA LYS A 194 16.94 13.70 -1.02
C LYS A 194 15.52 14.12 -0.62
N VAL A 195 15.30 14.65 0.59
CA VAL A 195 13.94 14.97 1.08
C VAL A 195 13.26 16.04 0.24
N ALA A 196 13.95 17.14 -0.06
CA ALA A 196 13.35 18.25 -0.81
C ALA A 196 12.97 17.84 -2.24
N PRO A 197 13.87 17.27 -3.07
CA PRO A 197 13.51 16.86 -4.43
C PRO A 197 12.45 15.76 -4.47
N VAL A 198 12.49 14.80 -3.52
CA VAL A 198 11.47 13.74 -3.43
C VAL A 198 10.12 14.33 -3.04
N LEU A 199 10.07 15.25 -2.08
CA LEU A 199 8.83 15.87 -1.64
C LEU A 199 8.21 16.73 -2.74
N GLU A 200 9.03 17.49 -3.46
CA GLU A 200 8.58 18.31 -4.62
C GLU A 200 7.98 17.43 -5.72
N ALA A 201 8.69 16.37 -6.12
CA ALA A 201 8.20 15.42 -7.12
C ALA A 201 6.91 14.73 -6.64
N PHE A 202 6.84 14.35 -5.36
CA PHE A 202 5.66 13.70 -4.77
C PHE A 202 4.44 14.62 -4.77
N ILE A 203 4.60 15.90 -4.38
CA ILE A 203 3.50 16.88 -4.39
C ILE A 203 3.00 17.09 -5.82
N ALA A 204 3.89 17.22 -6.78
CA ALA A 204 3.52 17.37 -8.19
C ALA A 204 2.74 16.14 -8.70
N ILE A 205 3.24 14.93 -8.43
CA ILE A 205 2.57 13.68 -8.81
C ILE A 205 1.19 13.56 -8.16
N VAL A 206 1.08 13.82 -6.85
CA VAL A 206 -0.20 13.77 -6.13
C VAL A 206 -1.20 14.77 -6.69
N ALA A 207 -0.76 16.00 -6.98
CA ALA A 207 -1.63 17.03 -7.58
C ALA A 207 -2.15 16.59 -8.96
N ILE A 208 -1.28 16.03 -9.80
CA ILE A 208 -1.65 15.51 -11.13
C ILE A 208 -2.64 14.36 -11.00
N ILE A 209 -2.39 13.39 -10.11
CA ILE A 209 -3.30 12.25 -9.85
C ILE A 209 -4.65 12.76 -9.37
N PHE A 210 -4.67 13.74 -8.47
CA PHE A 210 -5.90 14.32 -7.94
C PHE A 210 -6.75 14.97 -9.03
N VAL A 211 -6.13 15.80 -9.87
CA VAL A 211 -6.80 16.43 -11.02
C VAL A 211 -7.32 15.38 -11.99
N MET A 212 -6.48 14.40 -12.33
CA MET A 212 -6.85 13.29 -13.21
C MET A 212 -8.06 12.52 -12.66
N THR A 213 -8.06 12.21 -11.37
CA THR A 213 -9.17 11.49 -10.71
C THR A 213 -10.46 12.30 -10.76
N LEU A 214 -10.40 13.62 -10.53
CA LEU A 214 -11.57 14.48 -10.62
C LEU A 214 -12.13 14.53 -12.05
N VAL A 215 -11.26 14.67 -13.06
CA VAL A 215 -11.67 14.66 -14.47
C VAL A 215 -12.33 13.32 -14.82
N LEU A 216 -11.76 12.20 -14.37
CA LEU A 216 -12.27 10.86 -14.62
C LEU A 216 -13.64 10.66 -13.96
N LEU A 217 -13.81 11.11 -12.72
CA LEU A 217 -15.10 11.11 -12.02
C LEU A 217 -16.15 11.94 -12.78
N LEU A 218 -15.80 13.14 -13.24
CA LEU A 218 -16.73 13.98 -14.00
C LEU A 218 -17.16 13.30 -15.31
N ILE A 219 -16.24 12.66 -16.03
CA ILE A 219 -16.55 11.89 -17.24
C ILE A 219 -17.49 10.73 -16.91
N GLN A 220 -17.21 9.97 -15.84
CA GLN A 220 -18.04 8.84 -15.43
C GLN A 220 -19.45 9.29 -15.05
N PHE A 221 -19.59 10.41 -14.32
CA PHE A 221 -20.90 10.99 -13.98
C PHE A 221 -21.64 11.53 -15.19
N ALA A 222 -20.93 12.05 -16.20
CA ALA A 222 -21.56 12.55 -17.43
C ALA A 222 -22.06 11.43 -18.34
N VAL A 223 -21.48 10.22 -18.23
CA VAL A 223 -21.83 9.06 -19.04
C VAL A 223 -22.89 8.18 -18.35
N ALA A 224 -23.02 8.25 -17.03
CA ALA A 224 -23.99 7.49 -16.23
C ALA A 224 -25.40 8.10 -16.25
#